data_dc696dac64e0e655fb74302de8568977
#
_entry.id   dc696dac64e0e655fb74302de8568977
#
_cell.length_a   1.000
_cell.length_b   1.000
_cell.length_c   1.000
_cell.angle_alpha   90.00
_cell.angle_beta   90.00
_cell.angle_gamma   90.00
#
_symmetry.space_group_name_H-M   'P 1'
#
loop_
_entity.id
_entity.type
_entity.pdbx_description
1 polymer ?
#
loop_
_entity_poly.entity_id
_entity_poly.type
_entity_poly.pdbx_seq_one_letter_code
_entity_poly.pdbx_strand_id
1 'polypeptide(L)'
;MYIGYTMTILNCTLLNFAHAGILHPIFKSYSNDFEYTTNGIFRRIVSPDCPKCGHRMNHNGYNEHCKKGLGSVKIGEYLCPICKESLEESRNFWEQLKTDFFSVLENIYQRFRIHNVSYDGISMVMELIFPRGKDTIHNNFTNSVEITYIPPIKDIQIVHYDEQHPKIGRTQKFRLTLLDGVTGRPIADELYDNKSPETIKTFLEAHLDPTKQTFVVTDLYSSYPGVFGKFFGENLIHQLCLLHLNKLIVGDFPKHGTVEQELMKYRMLNIFYNRDAEIEILEGMVKEEQMMRLKGDVTYMAWLKSNMSIFRQFVHERELKRRRKDENLEQRTFFGAVKEFATLMVEIDSFEAFVQKRLRMIKKNWKHLTEFYFIEDAPATNNSIENYYSTSLKTHRKKQLRTERGIKNQMKLSAMKRAGILSKCKKTLLEVFLMFVPFLDTG
;
A
#
# COMPACT_ATOMS: atom_id res chain seq x y z
N MET A 1 25.17 15.74 33.49
CA MET A 1 25.44 14.55 34.32
C MET A 1 24.22 13.95 35.03
N TYR A 2 23.07 14.65 35.10
CA TYR A 2 21.81 14.14 35.72
C TYR A 2 20.92 13.29 34.81
N ILE A 3 21.00 13.45 33.49
CA ILE A 3 20.16 12.71 32.52
C ILE A 3 20.57 11.24 32.41
N GLY A 4 21.86 10.93 32.56
CA GLY A 4 22.36 9.56 32.51
C GLY A 4 21.89 8.66 33.66
N TYR A 5 21.78 9.25 34.87
CA TYR A 5 21.34 8.52 36.07
C TYR A 5 19.84 8.18 36.03
N THR A 6 19.01 9.09 35.49
CA THR A 6 17.57 8.87 35.39
C THR A 6 17.24 7.79 34.34
N MET A 7 18.00 7.74 33.25
CA MET A 7 17.84 6.70 32.21
C MET A 7 18.27 5.32 32.69
N THR A 8 19.35 5.23 33.46
CA THR A 8 19.84 3.98 34.06
C THR A 8 18.85 3.46 35.10
N ILE A 9 18.24 4.35 35.88
CA ILE A 9 17.22 4.00 36.88
C ILE A 9 15.93 3.56 36.15
N LEU A 10 15.50 4.23 35.06
CA LEU A 10 14.36 3.78 34.27
C LEU A 10 14.58 2.41 33.62
N ASN A 11 15.76 2.17 33.06
CA ASN A 11 16.12 0.85 32.48
C ASN A 11 16.21 -0.24 33.53
N CYS A 12 16.82 0.03 34.68
CA CYS A 12 16.83 -0.91 35.81
C CYS A 12 15.43 -1.08 36.42
N THR A 13 14.64 -0.02 36.48
CA THR A 13 13.30 -0.05 37.07
C THR A 13 12.33 -0.77 36.16
N LEU A 14 12.37 -0.55 34.82
CA LEU A 14 11.56 -1.32 33.84
C LEU A 14 11.95 -2.80 33.82
N LEU A 15 13.24 -3.13 33.90
CA LEU A 15 13.72 -4.52 34.00
C LEU A 15 13.38 -5.17 35.36
N ASN A 16 13.45 -4.43 36.46
CA ASN A 16 13.09 -4.91 37.78
C ASN A 16 11.57 -4.89 38.03
N PHE A 17 10.80 -3.97 37.41
CA PHE A 17 9.36 -4.01 37.37
C PHE A 17 8.85 -5.19 36.57
N ALA A 18 9.55 -5.58 35.48
CA ALA A 18 9.28 -6.85 34.82
C ALA A 18 9.43 -8.03 35.78
N HIS A 19 10.41 -8.03 36.67
CA HIS A 19 10.66 -9.13 37.60
C HIS A 19 9.73 -9.16 38.83
N ALA A 20 9.42 -8.05 39.46
CA ALA A 20 8.71 -8.05 40.74
C ALA A 20 7.26 -7.52 40.65
N GLY A 21 7.02 -6.47 39.87
CA GLY A 21 5.72 -5.80 39.82
C GLY A 21 4.79 -6.28 38.72
N ILE A 22 5.34 -6.79 37.60
CA ILE A 22 4.56 -7.18 36.44
C ILE A 22 4.00 -8.60 36.60
N LEU A 23 4.78 -9.50 37.12
CA LEU A 23 4.38 -10.91 37.24
C LEU A 23 3.42 -11.15 38.40
N HIS A 24 3.58 -10.45 39.51
CA HIS A 24 2.77 -10.62 40.71
C HIS A 24 1.27 -10.41 40.51
N PRO A 25 0.80 -9.37 39.79
CA PRO A 25 -0.65 -9.21 39.52
C PRO A 25 -1.21 -10.21 38.52
N ILE A 26 -0.43 -10.63 37.53
CA ILE A 26 -0.83 -11.67 36.58
C ILE A 26 -1.11 -12.97 37.36
N PHE A 27 -0.27 -13.29 38.30
CA PHE A 27 -0.41 -14.48 39.12
C PHE A 27 -1.59 -14.37 40.08
N LYS A 28 -1.86 -13.22 40.67
CA LYS A 28 -3.07 -12.98 41.50
C LYS A 28 -4.36 -13.08 40.70
N SER A 29 -4.36 -12.71 39.43
CA SER A 29 -5.54 -12.84 38.57
C SER A 29 -5.77 -14.27 38.06
N TYR A 30 -4.78 -15.14 38.16
CA TYR A 30 -4.83 -16.50 37.62
C TYR A 30 -5.62 -17.48 38.48
N SER A 31 -5.45 -17.46 39.78
CA SER A 31 -6.33 -18.06 40.79
C SER A 31 -5.78 -17.82 42.21
N ASN A 32 -6.67 -17.97 43.23
CA ASN A 32 -6.25 -17.92 44.64
C ASN A 32 -5.34 -19.09 45.03
N ASP A 33 -5.11 -20.04 44.13
CA ASP A 33 -4.34 -21.26 44.38
C ASP A 33 -2.84 -21.11 44.15
N PHE A 34 -2.41 -19.94 43.63
CA PHE A 34 -1.00 -19.67 43.29
C PHE A 34 -0.42 -18.52 44.11
N GLU A 35 0.86 -18.65 44.40
CA GLU A 35 1.67 -17.57 44.97
C GLU A 35 2.89 -17.21 44.08
N TYR A 36 3.28 -15.97 44.16
CA TYR A 36 4.54 -15.50 43.62
C TYR A 36 5.42 -15.05 44.79
N THR A 37 6.50 -15.77 45.02
CA THR A 37 7.39 -15.49 46.17
C THR A 37 8.28 -14.27 45.93
N THR A 38 8.80 -13.67 46.98
CA THR A 38 9.77 -12.56 46.91
C THR A 38 11.02 -12.90 46.09
N ASN A 39 11.33 -14.19 45.94
CA ASN A 39 12.47 -14.68 45.14
C ASN A 39 12.10 -14.90 43.65
N GLY A 40 10.93 -14.47 43.24
CA GLY A 40 10.48 -14.58 41.84
C GLY A 40 10.06 -15.99 41.43
N ILE A 41 9.64 -16.82 42.36
CA ILE A 41 9.17 -18.17 42.09
C ILE A 41 7.64 -18.20 42.04
N PHE A 42 7.10 -18.71 40.94
CA PHE A 42 5.68 -18.99 40.74
C PHE A 42 5.38 -20.45 41.09
N ARG A 43 4.51 -20.67 42.05
CA ARG A 43 4.11 -22.03 42.48
C ARG A 43 2.69 -22.06 43.04
N ARG A 44 2.10 -23.24 43.13
CA ARG A 44 0.85 -23.42 43.87
C ARG A 44 1.08 -23.28 45.36
N ILE A 45 0.09 -22.70 46.08
CA ILE A 45 0.06 -22.63 47.54
C ILE A 45 -0.09 -24.05 48.11
N VAL A 46 -0.92 -24.86 47.44
CA VAL A 46 -1.17 -26.25 47.81
C VAL A 46 -0.60 -27.17 46.72
N SER A 47 0.39 -27.99 47.06
CA SER A 47 1.02 -28.93 46.11
C SER A 47 -0.02 -29.80 45.40
N PRO A 48 0.18 -30.07 44.09
CA PRO A 48 -0.75 -30.89 43.31
C PRO A 48 -0.68 -32.37 43.70
N ASP A 49 -1.71 -33.11 43.31
CA ASP A 49 -1.67 -34.60 43.38
C ASP A 49 -0.92 -35.15 42.15
N CYS A 50 -0.23 -36.23 42.33
CA CYS A 50 0.54 -36.88 41.26
C CYS A 50 -0.40 -37.42 40.17
N PRO A 51 -0.21 -37.05 38.90
CA PRO A 51 -1.06 -37.50 37.80
C PRO A 51 -0.97 -39.02 37.57
N LYS A 52 0.11 -39.68 38.09
CA LYS A 52 0.37 -41.10 37.88
C LYS A 52 -0.17 -41.99 39.00
N CYS A 53 -0.08 -41.58 40.25
CA CYS A 53 -0.44 -42.41 41.39
C CYS A 53 -1.38 -41.73 42.40
N GLY A 54 -1.80 -40.52 42.19
CA GLY A 54 -2.75 -39.78 43.02
C GLY A 54 -2.19 -39.27 44.37
N HIS A 55 -0.96 -39.56 44.72
CA HIS A 55 -0.37 -39.07 45.98
C HIS A 55 0.04 -37.63 45.89
N ARG A 56 -0.08 -36.92 47.01
CA ARG A 56 0.37 -35.53 47.13
C ARG A 56 1.84 -35.39 46.79
N MET A 57 2.17 -34.48 45.90
CA MET A 57 3.55 -34.20 45.50
C MET A 57 4.21 -33.20 46.47
N ASN A 58 5.53 -33.29 46.60
CA ASN A 58 6.32 -32.34 47.35
C ASN A 58 6.89 -31.29 46.42
N HIS A 59 6.99 -30.05 46.90
CA HIS A 59 7.70 -29.01 46.15
C HIS A 59 9.20 -29.38 46.08
N ASN A 60 9.75 -29.40 44.84
CA ASN A 60 11.10 -29.89 44.53
C ASN A 60 11.98 -28.77 43.90
N GLY A 61 11.73 -27.52 44.25
CA GLY A 61 12.50 -26.40 43.69
C GLY A 61 11.77 -25.69 42.53
N TYR A 62 12.53 -25.26 41.56
CA TYR A 62 12.00 -24.50 40.42
C TYR A 62 12.85 -24.69 39.16
N ASN A 63 12.23 -24.51 37.99
CA ASN A 63 12.89 -24.36 36.70
C ASN A 63 12.87 -22.89 36.28
N GLU A 64 14.02 -22.37 35.83
CA GLU A 64 14.13 -21.00 35.39
C GLU A 64 13.97 -20.88 33.87
N HIS A 65 12.99 -20.09 33.44
CA HIS A 65 12.71 -19.80 32.05
C HIS A 65 13.08 -18.36 31.72
N CYS A 66 14.10 -18.19 30.88
CA CYS A 66 14.64 -16.90 30.52
C CYS A 66 14.23 -16.50 29.10
N LYS A 67 13.99 -15.21 28.91
CA LYS A 67 13.89 -14.59 27.58
C LYS A 67 14.68 -13.30 27.55
N LYS A 68 15.70 -13.24 26.69
CA LYS A 68 16.55 -12.06 26.54
C LYS A 68 15.71 -10.79 26.33
N GLY A 69 15.88 -9.82 27.21
CA GLY A 69 15.20 -8.53 27.21
C GLY A 69 13.83 -8.51 27.91
N LEU A 70 13.21 -9.66 28.22
CA LEU A 70 12.00 -9.76 29.03
C LEU A 70 12.29 -10.18 30.46
N GLY A 71 13.46 -10.79 30.71
CA GLY A 71 13.86 -11.31 32.00
C GLY A 71 13.64 -12.80 32.12
N SER A 72 13.58 -13.29 33.37
CA SER A 72 13.32 -14.68 33.69
C SER A 72 12.17 -14.85 34.67
N VAL A 73 11.55 -16.01 34.67
CA VAL A 73 10.57 -16.45 35.63
C VAL A 73 10.98 -17.83 36.15
N LYS A 74 10.84 -18.03 37.45
CA LYS A 74 11.10 -19.32 38.10
C LYS A 74 9.78 -20.05 38.34
N ILE A 75 9.60 -21.18 37.69
CA ILE A 75 8.37 -21.99 37.74
C ILE A 75 8.56 -23.15 38.70
N GLY A 76 7.63 -23.34 39.64
CA GLY A 76 7.67 -24.37 40.63
C GLY A 76 7.68 -25.77 40.04
N GLU A 77 8.54 -26.63 40.59
CA GLU A 77 8.63 -28.06 40.27
C GLU A 77 8.18 -28.89 41.46
N TYR A 78 7.52 -29.99 41.18
CA TYR A 78 7.00 -30.93 42.19
C TYR A 78 7.48 -32.33 41.91
N LEU A 79 7.78 -33.09 42.97
CA LEU A 79 8.20 -34.48 42.89
C LEU A 79 7.29 -35.35 43.72
N CYS A 80 6.81 -36.44 43.13
CA CYS A 80 6.04 -37.41 43.87
C CYS A 80 6.94 -38.25 44.79
N PRO A 81 6.67 -38.29 46.10
CA PRO A 81 7.49 -39.07 47.03
C PRO A 81 7.42 -40.56 46.77
N ILE A 82 6.33 -41.04 46.18
CA ILE A 82 6.07 -42.48 45.98
C ILE A 82 6.62 -42.96 44.64
N CYS A 83 6.10 -42.46 43.51
CA CYS A 83 6.47 -42.95 42.19
C CYS A 83 7.57 -42.16 41.49
N LYS A 84 8.10 -41.12 42.15
CA LYS A 84 9.16 -40.24 41.63
C LYS A 84 8.81 -39.48 40.34
N GLU A 85 7.53 -39.39 40.01
CA GLU A 85 7.06 -38.57 38.90
C GLU A 85 7.34 -37.09 39.18
N SER A 86 7.88 -36.37 38.22
CA SER A 86 8.14 -34.93 38.27
C SER A 86 7.05 -34.18 37.51
N LEU A 87 6.60 -33.04 38.04
CA LEU A 87 5.62 -32.16 37.44
C LEU A 87 6.09 -30.73 37.58
N GLU A 88 6.19 -30.04 36.47
CA GLU A 88 6.41 -28.56 36.43
C GLU A 88 5.04 -27.86 36.36
N GLU A 89 4.89 -26.74 37.04
CA GLU A 89 3.68 -25.92 36.96
C GLU A 89 3.52 -25.30 35.56
N SER A 90 2.26 -25.09 35.17
CA SER A 90 1.97 -24.51 33.86
C SER A 90 2.58 -23.13 33.69
N ARG A 91 3.30 -22.93 32.59
CA ARG A 91 3.92 -21.65 32.21
C ARG A 91 3.15 -20.91 31.09
N ASN A 92 1.90 -21.26 30.86
CA ASN A 92 1.07 -20.68 29.77
C ASN A 92 1.00 -19.17 29.83
N PHE A 93 0.93 -18.58 31.05
CA PHE A 93 0.96 -17.11 31.22
C PHE A 93 2.25 -16.48 30.70
N TRP A 94 3.41 -17.13 30.90
CA TRP A 94 4.71 -16.63 30.44
C TRP A 94 4.80 -16.70 28.93
N GLU A 95 4.30 -17.75 28.31
CA GLU A 95 4.24 -17.89 26.87
C GLU A 95 3.27 -16.86 26.25
N GLN A 96 2.12 -16.63 26.88
CA GLN A 96 1.15 -15.62 26.43
C GLN A 96 1.74 -14.21 26.55
N LEU A 97 2.41 -13.90 27.67
CA LEU A 97 3.09 -12.63 27.85
C LEU A 97 4.13 -12.36 26.76
N LYS A 98 4.97 -13.36 26.46
CA LYS A 98 5.96 -13.24 25.38
C LYS A 98 5.27 -12.96 24.04
N THR A 99 4.21 -13.68 23.74
CA THR A 99 3.45 -13.52 22.49
C THR A 99 2.85 -12.12 22.37
N ASP A 100 2.18 -11.64 23.40
CA ASP A 100 1.54 -10.32 23.41
C ASP A 100 2.59 -9.21 23.28
N PHE A 101 3.67 -9.28 24.04
CA PHE A 101 4.72 -8.28 24.02
C PHE A 101 5.44 -8.21 22.65
N PHE A 102 5.85 -9.35 22.10
CA PHE A 102 6.53 -9.38 20.81
C PHE A 102 5.59 -8.98 19.67
N SER A 103 4.31 -9.30 19.75
CA SER A 103 3.29 -8.86 18.80
C SER A 103 3.19 -7.32 18.74
N VAL A 104 3.26 -6.63 19.90
CA VAL A 104 3.29 -5.17 19.93
C VAL A 104 4.56 -4.61 19.29
N LEU A 105 5.73 -5.19 19.57
CA LEU A 105 6.99 -4.77 18.95
C LEU A 105 6.96 -4.95 17.43
N GLU A 106 6.45 -6.07 16.94
CA GLU A 106 6.29 -6.32 15.50
C GLU A 106 5.39 -5.29 14.83
N ASN A 107 4.27 -4.92 15.48
CA ASN A 107 3.41 -3.84 15.02
C ASN A 107 4.13 -2.49 14.97
N ILE A 108 4.96 -2.18 15.96
CA ILE A 108 5.81 -0.97 15.96
C ILE A 108 6.73 -0.99 14.75
N TYR A 109 7.44 -2.10 14.50
CA TYR A 109 8.35 -2.22 13.36
C TYR A 109 7.62 -2.07 12.02
N GLN A 110 6.45 -2.69 11.87
CA GLN A 110 5.62 -2.56 10.67
C GLN A 110 5.19 -1.10 10.43
N ARG A 111 4.77 -0.38 11.49
CA ARG A 111 4.38 1.04 11.40
C ARG A 111 5.55 1.93 11.00
N PHE A 112 6.72 1.75 11.59
CA PHE A 112 7.92 2.49 11.19
C PHE A 112 8.30 2.17 9.73
N ARG A 113 8.26 0.90 9.33
CA ARG A 113 8.60 0.47 7.97
C ARG A 113 7.64 0.99 6.91
N ILE A 114 6.33 1.09 7.19
CA ILE A 114 5.36 1.69 6.25
C ILE A 114 5.63 3.19 6.03
N HIS A 115 6.19 3.87 7.02
CA HIS A 115 6.65 5.26 6.91
C HIS A 115 8.09 5.40 6.42
N ASN A 116 8.68 4.29 5.96
CA ASN A 116 10.01 4.24 5.35
C ASN A 116 11.19 4.52 6.30
N VAL A 117 11.01 4.37 7.61
CA VAL A 117 12.12 4.46 8.58
C VAL A 117 13.09 3.29 8.33
N SER A 118 14.41 3.56 8.30
CA SER A 118 15.43 2.53 8.15
C SER A 118 15.48 1.61 9.39
N TYR A 119 16.05 0.42 9.25
CA TYR A 119 16.22 -0.48 10.40
C TYR A 119 17.17 0.12 11.45
N ASP A 120 18.20 0.88 11.02
CA ASP A 120 19.05 1.63 11.94
C ASP A 120 18.26 2.70 12.69
N GLY A 121 17.41 3.47 11.99
CA GLY A 121 16.54 4.47 12.63
C GLY A 121 15.54 3.85 13.60
N ILE A 122 14.99 2.67 13.28
CA ILE A 122 14.13 1.93 14.22
C ILE A 122 14.94 1.48 15.42
N SER A 123 16.16 0.96 15.22
CA SER A 123 17.06 0.53 16.31
C SER A 123 17.37 1.69 17.27
N MET A 124 17.69 2.88 16.75
CA MET A 124 17.92 4.08 17.56
C MET A 124 16.73 4.46 18.45
N VAL A 125 15.51 4.42 17.90
CA VAL A 125 14.30 4.70 18.69
C VAL A 125 14.05 3.59 19.71
N MET A 126 14.28 2.34 19.32
CA MET A 126 14.08 1.19 20.21
C MET A 126 15.09 1.14 21.36
N GLU A 127 16.27 1.77 21.25
CA GLU A 127 17.22 1.91 22.35
C GLU A 127 16.60 2.62 23.57
N LEU A 128 15.67 3.55 23.33
CA LEU A 128 14.98 4.30 24.38
C LEU A 128 13.79 3.55 24.99
N ILE A 129 13.26 2.53 24.31
CA ILE A 129 12.04 1.81 24.71
C ILE A 129 12.37 0.38 25.11
N PHE A 130 13.00 -0.35 24.22
CA PHE A 130 13.37 -1.75 24.37
C PHE A 130 14.49 -2.11 23.39
N PRO A 131 15.77 -2.02 23.83
CA PRO A 131 16.93 -2.12 22.95
C PRO A 131 16.94 -3.38 22.07
N ARG A 132 17.04 -3.17 20.77
CA ARG A 132 17.11 -4.22 19.73
C ARG A 132 18.05 -3.81 18.62
N GLY A 133 18.95 -4.72 18.27
CA GLY A 133 19.82 -4.54 17.10
C GLY A 133 19.04 -4.64 15.79
N LYS A 134 19.53 -3.96 14.75
CA LYS A 134 18.90 -3.86 13.42
C LYS A 134 18.57 -5.22 12.79
N ASP A 135 19.44 -6.21 12.94
CA ASP A 135 19.23 -7.55 12.36
C ASP A 135 18.08 -8.29 13.05
N THR A 136 17.94 -8.12 14.37
CA THR A 136 16.79 -8.66 15.12
C THR A 136 15.49 -7.99 14.67
N ILE A 137 15.49 -6.66 14.50
CA ILE A 137 14.34 -5.89 14.00
C ILE A 137 13.98 -6.33 12.59
N HIS A 138 14.98 -6.46 11.71
CA HIS A 138 14.79 -6.92 10.35
C HIS A 138 14.16 -8.32 10.29
N ASN A 139 14.67 -9.27 11.08
CA ASN A 139 14.16 -10.64 11.09
C ASN A 139 12.74 -10.71 11.67
N ASN A 140 12.48 -10.03 12.79
CA ASN A 140 11.15 -9.98 13.38
C ASN A 140 10.14 -9.33 12.44
N PHE A 141 10.49 -8.18 11.83
CA PHE A 141 9.65 -7.53 10.84
C PHE A 141 9.35 -8.45 9.65
N THR A 142 10.38 -9.07 9.08
CA THR A 142 10.25 -9.96 7.92
C THR A 142 9.31 -11.12 8.24
N ASN A 143 9.55 -11.82 9.32
CA ASN A 143 8.74 -12.95 9.73
C ASN A 143 7.29 -12.54 10.02
N SER A 144 7.08 -11.44 10.76
CA SER A 144 5.73 -10.95 11.08
C SER A 144 4.93 -10.56 9.84
N VAL A 145 5.56 -9.95 8.84
CA VAL A 145 4.89 -9.63 7.57
C VAL A 145 4.58 -10.90 6.79
N GLU A 146 5.52 -11.85 6.72
CA GLU A 146 5.35 -13.07 5.94
C GLU A 146 4.24 -13.99 6.47
N ILE A 147 4.07 -14.09 7.79
CA ILE A 147 3.01 -14.93 8.40
C ILE A 147 1.65 -14.24 8.47
N THR A 148 1.60 -12.91 8.34
CA THR A 148 0.32 -12.18 8.46
C THR A 148 -0.63 -12.57 7.33
N TYR A 149 -1.82 -13.03 7.70
CA TYR A 149 -2.90 -13.35 6.77
C TYR A 149 -3.65 -12.06 6.36
N ILE A 150 -3.85 -11.88 5.07
CA ILE A 150 -4.69 -10.82 4.50
C ILE A 150 -5.96 -11.48 3.99
N PRO A 151 -7.14 -11.15 4.54
CA PRO A 151 -8.40 -11.72 4.07
C PRO A 151 -8.62 -11.42 2.58
N PRO A 152 -9.03 -12.41 1.77
CA PRO A 152 -9.34 -12.18 0.37
C PRO A 152 -10.51 -11.23 0.20
N ILE A 153 -10.57 -10.58 -0.96
CA ILE A 153 -11.70 -9.72 -1.33
C ILE A 153 -12.79 -10.64 -1.87
N LYS A 154 -14.00 -10.43 -1.40
CA LYS A 154 -15.21 -11.09 -1.92
C LYS A 154 -15.85 -10.16 -2.95
N ASP A 155 -16.56 -10.75 -3.92
CA ASP A 155 -17.39 -10.02 -4.88
C ASP A 155 -16.63 -8.94 -5.69
N ILE A 156 -15.57 -9.37 -6.37
CA ILE A 156 -14.77 -8.53 -7.24
C ILE A 156 -15.58 -8.19 -8.49
N GLN A 157 -15.87 -6.89 -8.69
CA GLN A 157 -16.64 -6.39 -9.84
C GLN A 157 -15.80 -5.48 -10.75
N ILE A 158 -14.96 -4.65 -10.15
CA ILE A 158 -14.09 -3.70 -10.85
C ILE A 158 -12.63 -4.01 -10.50
N VAL A 159 -11.83 -4.20 -11.54
CA VAL A 159 -10.42 -4.55 -11.42
C VAL A 159 -9.57 -3.53 -12.17
N HIS A 160 -8.58 -2.96 -11.52
CA HIS A 160 -7.50 -2.25 -12.17
C HIS A 160 -6.32 -3.18 -12.36
N TYR A 161 -5.77 -3.24 -13.56
CA TYR A 161 -4.55 -3.97 -13.87
C TYR A 161 -3.48 -3.03 -14.41
N ASP A 162 -2.24 -3.21 -13.93
CA ASP A 162 -1.07 -2.50 -14.43
C ASP A 162 0.21 -3.22 -13.98
N GLU A 163 1.36 -2.84 -14.57
CA GLU A 163 2.66 -3.37 -14.20
C GLU A 163 3.60 -2.28 -13.72
N GLN A 164 4.44 -2.66 -12.78
CA GLN A 164 5.57 -1.85 -12.33
C GLN A 164 6.88 -2.64 -12.52
N HIS A 165 7.95 -1.93 -12.87
CA HIS A 165 9.22 -2.55 -13.25
C HIS A 165 10.31 -2.30 -12.20
N PRO A 166 10.31 -2.97 -11.03
CA PRO A 166 11.39 -2.87 -10.06
C PRO A 166 12.63 -3.60 -10.55
N LYS A 167 13.81 -3.17 -10.06
CA LYS A 167 15.07 -3.85 -10.32
C LYS A 167 15.58 -4.53 -9.05
N ILE A 168 16.03 -5.78 -9.18
CA ILE A 168 16.70 -6.53 -8.13
C ILE A 168 18.18 -6.65 -8.53
N GLY A 169 19.03 -5.84 -7.92
CA GLY A 169 20.39 -5.68 -8.40
C GLY A 169 20.41 -5.13 -9.83
N ARG A 170 20.88 -5.95 -10.77
CA ARG A 170 20.90 -5.63 -12.21
C ARG A 170 19.71 -6.23 -12.98
N THR A 171 18.96 -7.14 -12.36
CA THR A 171 17.87 -7.89 -13.01
C THR A 171 16.59 -7.10 -12.97
N GLN A 172 15.93 -6.93 -14.12
CA GLN A 172 14.59 -6.36 -14.24
C GLN A 172 13.57 -7.41 -13.79
N LYS A 173 12.64 -7.02 -12.91
CA LYS A 173 11.46 -7.80 -12.56
C LYS A 173 10.20 -7.05 -12.97
N PHE A 174 9.12 -7.79 -13.10
CA PHE A 174 7.79 -7.28 -13.46
C PHE A 174 6.86 -7.54 -12.29
N ARG A 175 6.37 -6.46 -11.69
CA ARG A 175 5.37 -6.51 -10.64
C ARG A 175 4.02 -6.41 -11.32
N LEU A 176 3.26 -7.51 -11.36
CA LEU A 176 1.90 -7.55 -11.86
C LEU A 176 0.94 -7.30 -10.70
N THR A 177 -0.01 -6.41 -10.89
CA THR A 177 -0.94 -6.03 -9.83
C THR A 177 -2.38 -6.03 -10.33
N LEU A 178 -3.25 -6.69 -9.58
CA LEU A 178 -4.70 -6.55 -9.67
C LEU A 178 -5.16 -5.79 -8.44
N LEU A 179 -5.82 -4.65 -8.66
CA LEU A 179 -6.36 -3.81 -7.59
C LEU A 179 -7.88 -3.79 -7.71
N ASP A 180 -8.57 -4.04 -6.60
CA ASP A 180 -10.02 -3.91 -6.53
C ASP A 180 -10.42 -2.44 -6.64
N GLY A 181 -11.27 -2.12 -7.59
CA GLY A 181 -11.69 -0.76 -7.89
C GLY A 181 -12.59 -0.15 -6.81
N VAL A 182 -13.32 -0.97 -6.06
CA VAL A 182 -14.24 -0.54 -5.02
C VAL A 182 -13.50 -0.22 -3.72
N THR A 183 -12.67 -1.13 -3.24
CA THR A 183 -11.99 -0.98 -1.94
C THR A 183 -10.61 -0.34 -2.06
N GLY A 184 -10.02 -0.30 -3.25
CA GLY A 184 -8.64 0.14 -3.48
C GLY A 184 -7.59 -0.81 -2.87
N ARG A 185 -7.97 -2.05 -2.51
CA ARG A 185 -7.08 -3.07 -1.98
C ARG A 185 -6.50 -3.91 -3.12
N PRO A 186 -5.25 -4.36 -3.03
CA PRO A 186 -4.74 -5.33 -3.99
C PRO A 186 -5.47 -6.68 -3.81
N ILE A 187 -5.99 -7.20 -4.92
CA ILE A 187 -6.48 -8.56 -5.06
C ILE A 187 -5.26 -9.49 -5.10
N ALA A 188 -4.31 -9.14 -5.98
CA ALA A 188 -3.03 -9.80 -6.12
C ALA A 188 -1.93 -8.78 -6.47
N ASP A 189 -0.72 -9.04 -6.02
CA ASP A 189 0.43 -8.16 -6.22
C ASP A 189 1.70 -9.02 -6.16
N GLU A 190 2.24 -9.39 -7.32
CA GLU A 190 3.28 -10.41 -7.43
C GLU A 190 4.44 -10.00 -8.35
N LEU A 191 5.60 -10.65 -8.19
CA LEU A 191 6.79 -10.43 -8.99
C LEU A 191 7.03 -11.59 -9.95
N TYR A 192 7.27 -11.25 -11.22
CA TYR A 192 7.58 -12.17 -12.30
C TYR A 192 8.88 -11.79 -13.03
N ASP A 193 9.45 -12.72 -13.77
CA ASP A 193 10.64 -12.49 -14.59
C ASP A 193 10.32 -11.82 -15.94
N ASN A 194 9.09 -11.96 -16.40
CA ASN A 194 8.60 -11.36 -17.64
C ASN A 194 7.12 -10.99 -17.53
N LYS A 195 6.59 -10.32 -18.55
CA LYS A 195 5.19 -9.96 -18.71
C LYS A 195 4.62 -10.47 -20.04
N SER A 196 5.00 -11.68 -20.42
CA SER A 196 4.44 -12.29 -21.62
C SER A 196 2.92 -12.49 -21.46
N PRO A 197 2.16 -12.61 -22.56
CA PRO A 197 0.74 -12.93 -22.50
C PRO A 197 0.43 -14.18 -21.66
N GLU A 198 1.31 -15.19 -21.72
CA GLU A 198 1.20 -16.43 -20.95
C GLU A 198 1.38 -16.17 -19.44
N THR A 199 2.38 -15.38 -19.08
CA THR A 199 2.61 -14.98 -17.68
C THR A 199 1.42 -14.20 -17.12
N ILE A 200 0.89 -13.23 -17.88
CA ILE A 200 -0.28 -12.46 -17.47
C ILE A 200 -1.49 -13.41 -17.34
N LYS A 201 -1.70 -14.32 -18.29
CA LYS A 201 -2.80 -15.28 -18.23
C LYS A 201 -2.72 -16.14 -16.97
N THR A 202 -1.57 -16.73 -16.68
CA THR A 202 -1.36 -17.54 -15.47
C THR A 202 -1.63 -16.72 -14.19
N PHE A 203 -1.21 -15.46 -14.15
CA PHE A 203 -1.49 -14.57 -13.04
C PHE A 203 -3.00 -14.30 -12.89
N LEU A 204 -3.73 -14.09 -13.98
CA LEU A 204 -5.20 -13.90 -13.95
C LEU A 204 -5.90 -15.17 -13.45
N GLU A 205 -5.52 -16.35 -13.99
CA GLU A 205 -6.08 -17.65 -13.61
C GLU A 205 -5.91 -17.97 -12.12
N ALA A 206 -4.83 -17.52 -11.52
CA ALA A 206 -4.57 -17.73 -10.09
C ALA A 206 -5.45 -16.87 -9.16
N HIS A 207 -5.98 -15.75 -9.65
CA HIS A 207 -6.58 -14.73 -8.77
C HIS A 207 -7.99 -14.28 -9.14
N LEU A 208 -8.46 -14.55 -10.35
CA LEU A 208 -9.76 -14.12 -10.83
C LEU A 208 -10.59 -15.30 -11.38
N ASP A 209 -11.90 -15.18 -11.29
CA ASP A 209 -12.85 -16.13 -11.82
C ASP A 209 -13.37 -15.65 -13.19
N PRO A 210 -13.01 -16.31 -14.30
CA PRO A 210 -13.41 -15.89 -15.64
C PRO A 210 -14.92 -16.04 -15.90
N THR A 211 -15.65 -16.78 -15.06
CA THR A 211 -17.11 -16.97 -15.22
C THR A 211 -17.91 -15.78 -14.70
N LYS A 212 -17.29 -14.89 -13.94
CA LYS A 212 -17.91 -13.67 -13.39
C LYS A 212 -17.73 -12.50 -14.34
N GLN A 213 -18.80 -11.75 -14.58
CA GLN A 213 -18.71 -10.49 -15.31
C GLN A 213 -17.83 -9.52 -14.52
N THR A 214 -16.77 -9.04 -15.16
CA THR A 214 -15.78 -8.17 -14.52
C THR A 214 -15.47 -6.96 -15.39
N PHE A 215 -15.54 -5.77 -14.79
CA PHE A 215 -15.07 -4.54 -15.41
C PHE A 215 -13.57 -4.38 -15.16
N VAL A 216 -12.77 -4.41 -16.23
CA VAL A 216 -11.31 -4.35 -16.14
C VAL A 216 -10.78 -3.05 -16.73
N VAL A 217 -10.02 -2.29 -15.97
CA VAL A 217 -9.33 -1.08 -16.44
C VAL A 217 -7.85 -1.38 -16.63
N THR A 218 -7.33 -1.09 -17.84
CA THR A 218 -5.91 -1.24 -18.16
C THR A 218 -5.36 0.02 -18.81
N ASP A 219 -4.04 0.09 -19.01
CA ASP A 219 -3.44 1.05 -19.92
C ASP A 219 -3.73 0.71 -21.39
N LEU A 220 -3.13 1.47 -22.33
CA LEU A 220 -3.35 1.31 -23.77
C LEU A 220 -2.35 0.32 -24.40
N TYR A 221 -1.80 -0.63 -23.66
CA TYR A 221 -0.91 -1.63 -24.24
C TYR A 221 -1.69 -2.57 -25.17
N SER A 222 -1.22 -2.70 -26.41
CA SER A 222 -1.96 -3.34 -27.51
C SER A 222 -2.30 -4.81 -27.28
N SER A 223 -1.58 -5.51 -26.41
CA SER A 223 -1.80 -6.93 -26.13
C SER A 223 -2.92 -7.19 -25.12
N TYR A 224 -3.29 -6.22 -24.28
CA TYR A 224 -4.26 -6.45 -23.20
C TYR A 224 -5.64 -6.84 -23.68
N PRO A 225 -6.24 -6.17 -24.69
CA PRO A 225 -7.56 -6.61 -25.15
C PRO A 225 -7.60 -8.08 -25.57
N GLY A 226 -6.51 -8.57 -26.18
CA GLY A 226 -6.40 -9.97 -26.56
C GLY A 226 -6.20 -10.94 -25.40
N VAL A 227 -5.40 -10.57 -24.38
CA VAL A 227 -5.14 -11.41 -23.22
C VAL A 227 -6.36 -11.50 -22.33
N PHE A 228 -6.95 -10.34 -21.96
CA PHE A 228 -8.15 -10.30 -21.12
C PHE A 228 -9.38 -10.86 -21.83
N GLY A 229 -9.53 -10.59 -23.14
CA GLY A 229 -10.60 -11.15 -23.94
C GLY A 229 -10.57 -12.68 -24.02
N LYS A 230 -9.38 -13.29 -24.14
CA LYS A 230 -9.21 -14.75 -24.10
C LYS A 230 -9.49 -15.35 -22.73
N PHE A 231 -9.22 -14.62 -21.65
CA PHE A 231 -9.43 -15.08 -20.29
C PHE A 231 -10.90 -15.02 -19.87
N PHE A 232 -11.54 -13.87 -20.05
CA PHE A 232 -12.93 -13.64 -19.59
C PHE A 232 -14.00 -13.96 -20.63
N GLY A 233 -13.66 -13.99 -21.92
CA GLY A 233 -14.64 -14.14 -23.00
C GLY A 233 -15.70 -13.04 -22.97
N GLU A 234 -16.97 -13.44 -22.98
CA GLU A 234 -18.12 -12.52 -22.95
C GLU A 234 -18.33 -11.82 -21.60
N ASN A 235 -17.70 -12.31 -20.54
CA ASN A 235 -17.78 -11.72 -19.21
C ASN A 235 -16.85 -10.51 -19.03
N LEU A 236 -16.05 -10.14 -20.05
CA LEU A 236 -15.18 -8.98 -20.02
C LEU A 236 -15.90 -7.70 -20.41
N ILE A 237 -15.85 -6.71 -19.51
CA ILE A 237 -16.11 -5.32 -19.87
C ILE A 237 -14.76 -4.59 -19.72
N HIS A 238 -14.13 -4.25 -20.85
CA HIS A 238 -12.75 -3.75 -20.86
C HIS A 238 -12.69 -2.27 -21.13
N GLN A 239 -12.24 -1.50 -20.14
CA GLN A 239 -11.99 -0.06 -20.21
C GLN A 239 -10.50 0.23 -20.41
N LEU A 240 -10.16 0.98 -21.43
CA LEU A 240 -8.82 1.55 -21.62
C LEU A 240 -8.70 2.91 -20.92
N CYS A 241 -7.62 3.13 -20.22
CA CYS A 241 -7.39 4.29 -19.37
C CYS A 241 -7.33 5.61 -20.18
N LEU A 242 -8.27 6.52 -19.95
CA LEU A 242 -8.31 7.83 -20.61
C LEU A 242 -7.11 8.73 -20.22
N LEU A 243 -6.53 8.56 -19.02
CA LEU A 243 -5.33 9.30 -18.65
C LEU A 243 -4.14 8.94 -19.54
N HIS A 244 -3.97 7.64 -19.85
CA HIS A 244 -2.93 7.19 -20.78
C HIS A 244 -3.20 7.68 -22.20
N LEU A 245 -4.47 7.70 -22.65
CA LEU A 245 -4.83 8.33 -23.93
C LEU A 245 -4.42 9.80 -23.97
N ASN A 246 -4.74 10.57 -22.93
CA ASN A 246 -4.37 11.99 -22.85
C ASN A 246 -2.84 12.17 -22.86
N LYS A 247 -2.08 11.32 -22.14
CA LYS A 247 -0.61 11.33 -22.19
C LYS A 247 -0.08 11.07 -23.61
N LEU A 248 -0.70 10.15 -24.36
CA LEU A 248 -0.33 9.87 -25.74
C LEU A 248 -0.67 11.03 -26.67
N ILE A 249 -1.86 11.64 -26.54
CA ILE A 249 -2.25 12.82 -27.32
C ILE A 249 -1.23 13.94 -27.09
N VAL A 250 -0.96 14.29 -25.82
CA VAL A 250 0.02 15.33 -25.49
C VAL A 250 1.41 15.02 -26.04
N GLY A 251 1.81 13.75 -25.99
CA GLY A 251 3.12 13.30 -26.48
C GLY A 251 3.29 13.32 -28.00
N ASP A 252 2.20 13.31 -28.77
CA ASP A 252 2.26 13.40 -30.22
C ASP A 252 2.57 14.83 -30.72
N PHE A 253 2.27 15.85 -29.92
CA PHE A 253 2.47 17.23 -30.30
C PHE A 253 3.85 17.79 -29.86
N PRO A 254 4.47 18.66 -30.64
CA PRO A 254 5.74 19.29 -30.26
C PRO A 254 5.57 20.16 -29.01
N LYS A 255 6.63 20.23 -28.17
CA LYS A 255 6.61 21.07 -26.94
C LYS A 255 6.40 22.57 -27.22
N HIS A 256 6.78 23.02 -28.40
CA HIS A 256 6.67 24.40 -28.88
C HIS A 256 6.00 24.39 -30.24
N GLY A 257 4.77 23.88 -30.29
CA GLY A 257 3.95 23.86 -31.50
C GLY A 257 3.42 25.23 -31.90
N THR A 258 2.86 25.32 -33.13
CA THR A 258 2.10 26.48 -33.58
C THR A 258 0.80 26.62 -32.77
N VAL A 259 0.14 27.79 -32.87
CA VAL A 259 -1.18 28.00 -32.24
C VAL A 259 -2.19 26.95 -32.74
N GLU A 260 -2.16 26.65 -34.03
CA GLU A 260 -3.03 25.64 -34.67
C GLU A 260 -2.77 24.22 -34.11
N GLN A 261 -1.51 23.86 -33.91
CA GLN A 261 -1.15 22.57 -33.28
C GLN A 261 -1.60 22.51 -31.82
N GLU A 262 -1.46 23.60 -31.07
CA GLU A 262 -1.98 23.67 -29.70
C GLU A 262 -3.51 23.57 -29.70
N LEU A 263 -4.21 24.28 -30.58
CA LEU A 263 -5.66 24.20 -30.75
C LEU A 263 -6.09 22.76 -31.04
N MET A 264 -5.44 22.10 -31.99
CA MET A 264 -5.75 20.71 -32.34
C MET A 264 -5.54 19.76 -31.16
N LYS A 265 -4.45 19.94 -30.41
CA LYS A 265 -4.19 19.16 -29.18
C LYS A 265 -5.35 19.28 -28.18
N TYR A 266 -5.82 20.52 -27.93
CA TYR A 266 -6.93 20.72 -26.99
C TYR A 266 -8.28 20.25 -27.55
N ARG A 267 -8.53 20.35 -28.86
CA ARG A 267 -9.71 19.71 -29.50
C ARG A 267 -9.70 18.19 -29.31
N MET A 268 -8.55 17.54 -29.42
CA MET A 268 -8.46 16.11 -29.16
C MET A 268 -8.65 15.76 -27.67
N LEU A 269 -8.08 16.54 -26.73
CA LEU A 269 -8.29 16.37 -25.30
C LEU A 269 -9.73 16.66 -24.88
N ASN A 270 -10.45 17.46 -25.67
CA ASN A 270 -11.86 17.82 -25.46
C ASN A 270 -12.85 16.67 -25.72
N ILE A 271 -12.41 15.59 -26.34
CA ILE A 271 -13.30 14.44 -26.64
C ILE A 271 -13.97 13.92 -25.38
N PHE A 272 -13.20 13.70 -24.29
CA PHE A 272 -13.70 13.09 -23.07
C PHE A 272 -13.81 14.07 -21.89
N TYR A 273 -13.12 15.19 -21.92
CA TYR A 273 -13.09 16.17 -20.85
C TYR A 273 -13.24 17.59 -21.37
N ASN A 274 -14.07 18.38 -20.72
CA ASN A 274 -14.35 19.76 -21.11
C ASN A 274 -13.08 20.64 -21.11
N ARG A 275 -12.69 21.06 -22.33
CA ARG A 275 -11.56 21.97 -22.60
C ARG A 275 -12.00 23.21 -23.37
N ASP A 276 -13.30 23.53 -23.34
CA ASP A 276 -13.87 24.59 -24.14
C ASP A 276 -13.20 25.96 -23.88
N ALA A 277 -12.85 26.26 -22.61
CA ALA A 277 -12.17 27.51 -22.28
C ALA A 277 -10.76 27.64 -22.88
N GLU A 278 -10.01 26.51 -22.91
CA GLU A 278 -8.69 26.48 -23.56
C GLU A 278 -8.83 26.61 -25.07
N ILE A 279 -9.84 26.00 -25.66
CA ILE A 279 -10.12 26.05 -27.11
C ILE A 279 -10.53 27.46 -27.51
N GLU A 280 -11.44 28.10 -26.79
CA GLU A 280 -11.91 29.46 -27.07
C GLU A 280 -10.74 30.48 -27.16
N ILE A 281 -9.81 30.43 -26.21
CA ILE A 281 -8.61 31.25 -26.19
C ILE A 281 -7.76 31.00 -27.44
N LEU A 282 -7.53 29.69 -27.76
CA LEU A 282 -6.69 29.32 -28.90
C LEU A 282 -7.34 29.66 -30.24
N GLU A 283 -8.64 29.54 -30.38
CA GLU A 283 -9.38 29.99 -31.59
C GLU A 283 -9.29 31.50 -31.80
N GLY A 284 -9.38 32.27 -30.72
CA GLY A 284 -9.11 33.71 -30.77
C GLY A 284 -7.70 34.04 -31.29
N MET A 285 -6.69 33.32 -30.71
CA MET A 285 -5.31 33.48 -31.14
C MET A 285 -5.07 33.11 -32.62
N VAL A 286 -5.69 32.04 -33.11
CA VAL A 286 -5.58 31.63 -34.54
C VAL A 286 -6.12 32.75 -35.46
N LYS A 287 -7.28 33.31 -35.12
CA LYS A 287 -7.86 34.43 -35.88
C LYS A 287 -6.95 35.67 -35.92
N GLU A 288 -6.42 36.04 -34.76
CA GLU A 288 -5.47 37.17 -34.67
C GLU A 288 -4.17 36.91 -35.45
N GLU A 289 -3.61 35.68 -35.33
CA GLU A 289 -2.43 35.27 -36.08
C GLU A 289 -2.64 35.40 -37.60
N GLN A 290 -3.77 34.93 -38.11
CA GLN A 290 -4.11 35.00 -39.52
C GLN A 290 -4.21 36.49 -39.97
N MET A 291 -4.82 37.36 -39.17
CA MET A 291 -4.90 38.81 -39.47
C MET A 291 -3.55 39.47 -39.50
N MET A 292 -2.64 39.13 -38.56
CA MET A 292 -1.27 39.70 -38.55
C MET A 292 -0.45 39.23 -39.74
N ARG A 293 -0.54 37.97 -40.11
CA ARG A 293 0.13 37.44 -41.32
C ARG A 293 -0.36 38.11 -42.60
N LEU A 294 -1.67 38.29 -42.75
CA LEU A 294 -2.25 38.99 -43.90
C LEU A 294 -1.78 40.45 -44.01
N LYS A 295 -1.54 41.14 -42.90
CA LYS A 295 -1.04 42.52 -42.85
C LYS A 295 0.49 42.60 -42.99
N GLY A 296 1.21 41.50 -43.01
CA GLY A 296 2.68 41.48 -43.01
C GLY A 296 3.30 42.10 -41.75
N ASP A 297 2.65 41.95 -40.58
CA ASP A 297 3.05 42.58 -39.34
C ASP A 297 4.39 42.03 -38.84
N VAL A 298 5.39 42.88 -38.75
CA VAL A 298 6.76 42.52 -38.30
C VAL A 298 6.82 42.15 -36.81
N THR A 299 5.79 42.49 -36.03
CA THR A 299 5.71 42.15 -34.59
C THR A 299 5.15 40.78 -34.32
N TYR A 300 4.76 40.03 -35.34
CA TYR A 300 4.14 38.72 -35.25
C TYR A 300 4.86 37.75 -34.28
N MET A 301 6.19 37.61 -34.40
CA MET A 301 6.96 36.70 -33.56
C MET A 301 6.96 37.09 -32.07
N ALA A 302 6.98 38.39 -31.76
CA ALA A 302 6.90 38.91 -30.42
C ALA A 302 5.50 38.67 -29.84
N TRP A 303 4.46 38.92 -30.61
CA TRP A 303 3.07 38.68 -30.29
C TRP A 303 2.84 37.19 -29.99
N LEU A 304 3.28 36.29 -30.88
CA LEU A 304 3.15 34.83 -30.71
C LEU A 304 3.78 34.37 -29.42
N LYS A 305 5.02 34.76 -29.15
CA LYS A 305 5.75 34.41 -27.94
C LYS A 305 5.03 34.88 -26.67
N SER A 306 4.53 36.09 -26.67
CA SER A 306 3.80 36.69 -25.54
C SER A 306 2.49 35.96 -25.27
N ASN A 307 1.64 35.79 -26.29
CA ASN A 307 0.33 35.14 -26.14
C ASN A 307 0.43 33.68 -25.77
N MET A 308 1.39 32.93 -26.36
CA MET A 308 1.64 31.54 -25.96
C MET A 308 2.16 31.45 -24.52
N SER A 309 2.90 32.44 -24.03
CA SER A 309 3.30 32.49 -22.62
C SER A 309 2.10 32.66 -21.68
N ILE A 310 1.22 33.62 -22.02
CA ILE A 310 -0.02 33.90 -21.27
C ILE A 310 -0.93 32.67 -21.27
N PHE A 311 -1.13 32.03 -22.42
CA PHE A 311 -1.90 30.81 -22.53
C PHE A 311 -1.35 29.68 -21.65
N ARG A 312 -0.03 29.45 -21.67
CA ARG A 312 0.61 28.44 -20.82
C ARG A 312 0.46 28.75 -19.33
N GLN A 313 0.53 30.02 -18.94
CA GLN A 313 0.26 30.45 -17.57
C GLN A 313 -1.19 30.14 -17.17
N PHE A 314 -2.16 30.49 -18.02
CA PHE A 314 -3.58 30.19 -17.80
C PHE A 314 -3.80 28.69 -17.58
N VAL A 315 -3.25 27.83 -18.44
CA VAL A 315 -3.34 26.37 -18.30
C VAL A 315 -2.70 25.91 -17.01
N HIS A 316 -1.52 26.43 -16.67
CA HIS A 316 -0.81 26.09 -15.44
C HIS A 316 -1.62 26.45 -14.19
N GLU A 317 -2.23 27.62 -14.15
CA GLU A 317 -3.07 28.05 -13.02
C GLU A 317 -4.31 27.16 -12.86
N ARG A 318 -4.98 26.81 -13.97
CA ARG A 318 -6.11 25.85 -13.93
C ARG A 318 -5.66 24.48 -13.42
N GLU A 319 -4.52 24.00 -13.88
CA GLU A 319 -3.99 22.70 -13.40
C GLU A 319 -3.62 22.76 -11.91
N LEU A 320 -3.12 23.88 -11.39
CA LEU A 320 -2.90 24.07 -9.96
C LEU A 320 -4.21 24.05 -9.16
N LYS A 321 -5.28 24.71 -9.66
CA LYS A 321 -6.61 24.67 -9.04
C LYS A 321 -7.16 23.24 -9.00
N ARG A 322 -7.03 22.49 -10.09
CA ARG A 322 -7.43 21.07 -10.15
C ARG A 322 -6.68 20.20 -9.15
N ARG A 323 -5.36 20.41 -8.98
CA ARG A 323 -4.55 19.70 -7.97
C ARG A 323 -4.96 20.03 -6.55
N ARG A 324 -5.43 21.24 -6.28
CA ARG A 324 -5.96 21.66 -4.99
C ARG A 324 -7.43 21.26 -4.78
N LYS A 325 -8.08 20.69 -5.80
CA LYS A 325 -9.51 20.38 -5.85
C LYS A 325 -10.42 21.61 -5.81
N ASP A 326 -9.90 22.78 -6.13
CA ASP A 326 -10.65 24.03 -6.23
C ASP A 326 -11.43 24.12 -7.56
N GLU A 327 -11.02 23.33 -8.55
CA GLU A 327 -11.67 23.18 -9.86
C GLU A 327 -11.58 21.71 -10.28
N ASN A 328 -12.67 21.14 -10.76
CA ASN A 328 -12.70 19.80 -11.34
C ASN A 328 -12.64 19.88 -12.86
N LEU A 329 -11.90 18.98 -13.47
CA LEU A 329 -11.98 18.78 -14.91
C LEU A 329 -13.28 18.02 -15.19
N GLU A 330 -14.28 18.72 -15.73
CA GLU A 330 -15.58 18.14 -16.04
C GLU A 330 -15.43 17.07 -17.11
N GLN A 331 -15.95 15.90 -16.82
CA GLN A 331 -16.04 14.80 -17.78
C GLN A 331 -17.27 15.01 -18.66
N ARG A 332 -17.11 14.88 -19.98
CA ARG A 332 -18.23 15.00 -20.90
C ARG A 332 -19.20 13.82 -20.73
N THR A 333 -20.46 14.05 -21.06
CA THR A 333 -21.43 12.96 -21.23
C THR A 333 -21.03 12.11 -22.44
N PHE A 334 -21.56 10.90 -22.51
CA PHE A 334 -21.35 10.02 -23.69
C PHE A 334 -21.67 10.71 -24.99
N PHE A 335 -22.85 11.36 -25.10
CA PHE A 335 -23.26 12.09 -26.31
C PHE A 335 -22.34 13.27 -26.60
N GLY A 336 -21.87 13.98 -25.58
CA GLY A 336 -20.86 15.03 -25.73
C GLY A 336 -19.56 14.49 -26.33
N ALA A 337 -19.05 13.38 -25.81
CA ALA A 337 -17.85 12.73 -26.33
C ALA A 337 -18.02 12.25 -27.78
N VAL A 338 -19.16 11.65 -28.12
CA VAL A 338 -19.50 11.25 -29.49
C VAL A 338 -19.52 12.47 -30.42
N LYS A 339 -20.16 13.58 -30.03
CA LYS A 339 -20.23 14.81 -30.81
C LYS A 339 -18.84 15.36 -31.13
N GLU A 340 -18.00 15.55 -30.09
CA GLU A 340 -16.65 16.08 -30.26
C GLU A 340 -15.80 15.18 -31.16
N PHE A 341 -15.86 13.87 -30.93
CA PHE A 341 -15.13 12.90 -31.75
C PHE A 341 -15.63 12.89 -33.22
N ALA A 342 -16.93 12.92 -33.44
CA ALA A 342 -17.52 12.93 -34.78
C ALA A 342 -17.10 14.20 -35.55
N THR A 343 -17.09 15.37 -34.90
CA THR A 343 -16.64 16.62 -35.52
C THR A 343 -15.19 16.49 -36.01
N LEU A 344 -14.28 15.93 -35.20
CA LEU A 344 -12.90 15.71 -35.62
C LEU A 344 -12.78 14.67 -36.75
N MET A 345 -13.63 13.65 -36.73
CA MET A 345 -13.60 12.62 -37.78
C MET A 345 -14.11 13.09 -39.14
N VAL A 346 -15.01 14.08 -39.20
CA VAL A 346 -15.46 14.70 -40.45
C VAL A 346 -14.31 15.45 -41.13
N GLU A 347 -13.44 16.09 -40.36
CA GLU A 347 -12.30 16.89 -40.82
C GLU A 347 -11.00 16.10 -40.95
N ILE A 348 -10.99 14.78 -40.69
CA ILE A 348 -9.77 13.97 -40.45
C ILE A 348 -8.72 14.11 -41.55
N ASP A 349 -9.15 14.18 -42.82
CA ASP A 349 -8.22 14.22 -43.95
C ASP A 349 -7.50 15.56 -44.12
N SER A 350 -7.99 16.61 -43.45
CA SER A 350 -7.31 17.93 -43.39
C SER A 350 -6.20 18.03 -42.35
N PHE A 351 -6.12 17.06 -41.43
CA PHE A 351 -5.18 17.13 -40.32
C PHE A 351 -3.82 16.53 -40.66
N GLU A 352 -2.81 16.88 -39.88
CA GLU A 352 -1.47 16.29 -39.96
C GLU A 352 -1.49 14.76 -39.72
N ALA A 353 -0.60 14.03 -40.37
CA ALA A 353 -0.57 12.56 -40.37
C ALA A 353 -0.57 11.93 -38.96
N PHE A 354 0.13 12.55 -38.00
CA PHE A 354 0.16 12.05 -36.62
C PHE A 354 -1.20 12.23 -35.92
N VAL A 355 -1.92 13.31 -36.17
CA VAL A 355 -3.29 13.53 -35.68
C VAL A 355 -4.24 12.49 -36.26
N GLN A 356 -4.22 12.29 -37.58
CA GLN A 356 -5.01 11.27 -38.25
C GLN A 356 -4.75 9.88 -37.66
N LYS A 357 -3.46 9.52 -37.44
CA LYS A 357 -3.08 8.25 -36.84
C LYS A 357 -3.70 8.08 -35.46
N ARG A 358 -3.68 9.12 -34.63
CA ARG A 358 -4.25 9.07 -33.27
C ARG A 358 -5.77 8.97 -33.31
N LEU A 359 -6.45 9.74 -34.13
CA LEU A 359 -7.91 9.66 -34.31
C LEU A 359 -8.36 8.29 -34.78
N ARG A 360 -7.64 7.68 -35.74
CA ARG A 360 -7.92 6.29 -36.21
C ARG A 360 -7.71 5.27 -35.07
N MET A 361 -6.71 5.47 -34.20
CA MET A 361 -6.52 4.62 -33.01
C MET A 361 -7.68 4.77 -32.03
N ILE A 362 -8.15 6.00 -31.77
CA ILE A 362 -9.32 6.27 -30.91
C ILE A 362 -10.55 5.57 -31.51
N LYS A 363 -10.79 5.74 -32.83
CA LYS A 363 -11.90 5.06 -33.54
C LYS A 363 -11.87 3.55 -33.35
N LYS A 364 -10.69 2.93 -33.55
CA LYS A 364 -10.52 1.47 -33.40
C LYS A 364 -10.85 0.99 -31.99
N ASN A 365 -10.52 1.78 -30.98
CA ASN A 365 -10.70 1.41 -29.59
C ASN A 365 -11.91 2.09 -28.92
N TRP A 366 -12.80 2.72 -29.70
CA TRP A 366 -13.89 3.54 -29.19
C TRP A 366 -14.70 2.85 -28.11
N LYS A 367 -15.13 1.60 -28.36
CA LYS A 367 -15.86 0.79 -27.38
C LYS A 367 -15.12 0.72 -26.06
N HIS A 368 -13.84 0.32 -26.07
CA HIS A 368 -13.02 0.20 -24.86
C HIS A 368 -12.65 1.52 -24.20
N LEU A 369 -12.79 2.65 -24.87
CA LEU A 369 -12.58 3.98 -24.29
C LEU A 369 -13.86 4.57 -23.67
N THR A 370 -15.02 3.95 -23.90
CA THR A 370 -16.34 4.47 -23.52
C THR A 370 -17.15 3.53 -22.63
N GLU A 371 -16.66 2.35 -22.28
CA GLU A 371 -17.39 1.38 -21.44
C GLU A 371 -17.81 1.95 -20.09
N PHE A 372 -16.98 2.82 -19.48
CA PHE A 372 -17.27 3.45 -18.21
C PHE A 372 -18.54 4.32 -18.19
N TYR A 373 -19.05 4.76 -19.34
CA TYR A 373 -20.31 5.51 -19.41
C TYR A 373 -21.56 4.66 -19.13
N PHE A 374 -21.45 3.35 -19.27
CA PHE A 374 -22.58 2.42 -19.21
C PHE A 374 -22.68 1.64 -17.91
N ILE A 375 -21.73 1.86 -17.01
CA ILE A 375 -21.66 1.17 -15.71
C ILE A 375 -21.54 2.21 -14.62
N GLU A 376 -22.41 2.13 -13.63
CA GLU A 376 -22.44 3.03 -12.49
C GLU A 376 -21.11 2.93 -11.71
N ASP A 377 -20.57 4.07 -11.32
CA ASP A 377 -19.30 4.20 -10.59
C ASP A 377 -18.06 3.59 -11.27
N ALA A 378 -18.17 3.18 -12.53
CA ALA A 378 -17.03 2.63 -13.25
C ALA A 378 -15.95 3.69 -13.54
N PRO A 379 -14.67 3.42 -13.21
CA PRO A 379 -13.60 4.38 -13.41
C PRO A 379 -13.18 4.47 -14.89
N ALA A 380 -13.09 5.69 -15.40
CA ALA A 380 -12.54 5.98 -16.74
C ALA A 380 -11.01 5.87 -16.80
N THR A 381 -10.32 5.80 -15.67
CA THR A 381 -8.87 5.88 -15.57
C THR A 381 -8.28 4.85 -14.62
N ASN A 382 -7.00 4.56 -14.81
CA ASN A 382 -6.24 3.64 -13.96
C ASN A 382 -5.52 4.34 -12.78
N ASN A 383 -6.02 5.51 -12.34
CA ASN A 383 -5.41 6.32 -11.28
C ASN A 383 -5.30 5.59 -9.94
N SER A 384 -6.24 4.71 -9.62
CA SER A 384 -6.25 3.96 -8.35
C SER A 384 -5.00 3.10 -8.21
N ILE A 385 -4.58 2.40 -9.28
CA ILE A 385 -3.40 1.55 -9.25
C ILE A 385 -2.10 2.39 -9.34
N GLU A 386 -2.09 3.51 -10.09
CA GLU A 386 -0.96 4.44 -10.09
C GLU A 386 -0.72 5.02 -8.68
N ASN A 387 -1.79 5.38 -7.96
CA ASN A 387 -1.72 5.81 -6.56
C ASN A 387 -1.25 4.67 -5.64
N TYR A 388 -1.70 3.45 -5.87
CA TYR A 388 -1.19 2.29 -5.13
C TYR A 388 0.32 2.13 -5.33
N TYR A 389 0.82 2.21 -6.54
CA TYR A 389 2.25 2.11 -6.82
C TYR A 389 3.07 3.24 -6.19
N SER A 390 2.56 4.47 -6.24
CA SER A 390 3.24 5.63 -5.66
C SER A 390 3.36 5.55 -4.14
N THR A 391 2.47 4.83 -3.48
CA THR A 391 2.43 4.66 -2.02
C THR A 391 3.08 3.37 -1.54
N SER A 392 2.94 2.28 -2.29
CA SER A 392 3.43 0.95 -1.89
C SER A 392 4.92 0.75 -2.13
N LEU A 393 5.41 1.12 -3.32
CA LEU A 393 6.81 0.96 -3.68
C LEU A 393 7.31 2.23 -4.40
N LYS A 394 7.57 3.28 -3.63
CA LYS A 394 8.05 4.57 -4.12
C LYS A 394 9.36 4.44 -4.91
N THR A 395 9.59 5.34 -5.86
CA THR A 395 10.76 5.29 -6.77
C THR A 395 12.10 5.21 -6.02
N HIS A 396 12.27 5.99 -4.94
CA HIS A 396 13.50 5.91 -4.13
C HIS A 396 13.63 4.58 -3.38
N ARG A 397 12.51 3.96 -2.97
CA ARG A 397 12.49 2.65 -2.31
C ARG A 397 12.84 1.52 -3.25
N LYS A 398 12.38 1.57 -4.51
CA LYS A 398 12.81 0.61 -5.55
C LYS A 398 14.33 0.52 -5.65
N LYS A 399 15.03 1.66 -5.48
CA LYS A 399 16.50 1.72 -5.52
C LYS A 399 17.17 1.15 -4.27
N GLN A 400 16.51 1.19 -3.12
CA GLN A 400 17.04 0.71 -1.83
C GLN A 400 16.81 -0.79 -1.61
N LEU A 401 15.67 -1.30 -2.05
CA LEU A 401 15.32 -2.72 -1.91
C LEU A 401 16.03 -3.53 -3.00
N ARG A 402 17.08 -4.26 -2.60
CA ARG A 402 17.95 -5.00 -3.52
C ARG A 402 17.64 -6.50 -3.60
N THR A 403 16.72 -7.00 -2.76
CA THR A 403 16.35 -8.41 -2.73
C THR A 403 14.85 -8.58 -3.06
N GLU A 404 14.52 -9.70 -3.68
CA GLU A 404 13.14 -10.05 -4.00
C GLU A 404 12.27 -10.14 -2.74
N ARG A 405 12.78 -10.78 -1.70
CA ARG A 405 12.14 -10.90 -0.39
C ARG A 405 11.82 -9.51 0.20
N GLY A 406 12.77 -8.57 0.12
CA GLY A 406 12.57 -7.19 0.60
C GLY A 406 11.46 -6.45 -0.15
N ILE A 407 11.38 -6.63 -1.48
CA ILE A 407 10.32 -6.04 -2.30
C ILE A 407 8.97 -6.69 -1.98
N LYS A 408 8.89 -8.03 -1.93
CA LYS A 408 7.66 -8.77 -1.58
C LYS A 408 7.12 -8.36 -0.20
N ASN A 409 8.00 -8.22 0.80
CA ASN A 409 7.61 -7.78 2.13
C ASN A 409 7.09 -6.34 2.15
N GLN A 410 7.69 -5.44 1.35
CA GLN A 410 7.19 -4.07 1.23
C GLN A 410 5.83 -4.01 0.53
N MET A 411 5.61 -4.82 -0.51
CA MET A 411 4.32 -4.95 -1.20
C MET A 411 3.26 -5.51 -0.24
N LYS A 412 3.55 -6.60 0.46
CA LYS A 412 2.65 -7.21 1.44
C LYS A 412 2.31 -6.25 2.59
N LEU A 413 3.29 -5.52 3.13
CA LEU A 413 3.07 -4.51 4.15
C LEU A 413 2.10 -3.41 3.66
N SER A 414 2.21 -3.00 2.41
CA SER A 414 1.30 -2.01 1.82
C SER A 414 -0.11 -2.56 1.63
N ALA A 415 -0.23 -3.83 1.25
CA ALA A 415 -1.51 -4.54 1.17
C ALA A 415 -2.17 -4.66 2.57
N MET A 416 -1.39 -5.00 3.60
CA MET A 416 -1.84 -5.04 5.00
C MET A 416 -2.38 -3.68 5.46
N LYS A 417 -1.68 -2.58 5.12
CA LYS A 417 -2.14 -1.22 5.42
C LYS A 417 -3.49 -0.94 4.77
N ARG A 418 -3.65 -1.24 3.48
CA ARG A 418 -4.91 -1.03 2.76
C ARG A 418 -6.05 -1.92 3.25
N ALA A 419 -5.73 -3.12 3.73
CA ALA A 419 -6.70 -4.01 4.37
C ALA A 419 -7.08 -3.58 5.80
N GLY A 420 -6.50 -2.49 6.32
CA GLY A 420 -6.75 -2.01 7.69
C GLY A 420 -6.19 -2.91 8.79
N ILE A 421 -5.30 -3.85 8.45
CA ILE A 421 -4.72 -4.78 9.41
C ILE A 421 -3.78 -4.05 10.36
N LEU A 422 -2.98 -3.10 9.84
CA LEU A 422 -2.03 -2.32 10.65
C LEU A 422 -2.70 -1.35 11.64
N SER A 423 -3.97 -1.01 11.43
CA SER A 423 -4.74 -0.15 12.34
C SER A 423 -5.36 -0.94 13.49
N LYS A 424 -5.44 -2.27 13.37
CA LYS A 424 -6.07 -3.17 14.36
C LYS A 424 -5.03 -3.67 15.38
N CYS A 425 -4.25 -2.76 15.98
CA CYS A 425 -3.45 -3.15 17.13
C CYS A 425 -4.41 -3.43 18.29
N LYS A 426 -4.49 -4.69 18.74
CA LYS A 426 -5.38 -5.10 19.82
C LYS A 426 -5.00 -4.49 21.16
N LYS A 427 -3.72 -4.17 21.34
CA LYS A 427 -3.18 -3.56 22.57
C LYS A 427 -2.09 -2.57 22.20
N THR A 428 -2.05 -1.43 22.86
CA THR A 428 -0.91 -0.51 22.81
C THR A 428 0.21 -1.00 23.72
N LEU A 429 1.43 -0.50 23.52
CA LEU A 429 2.54 -0.80 24.43
C LEU A 429 2.19 -0.36 25.87
N LEU A 430 1.53 0.78 26.00
CA LEU A 430 1.05 1.28 27.28
C LEU A 430 0.01 0.34 27.90
N GLU A 431 -0.96 -0.14 27.15
CA GLU A 431 -1.95 -1.13 27.62
C GLU A 431 -1.29 -2.44 28.01
N VAL A 432 -0.29 -2.91 27.24
CA VAL A 432 0.50 -4.07 27.64
C VAL A 432 1.24 -3.78 28.96
N PHE A 433 1.88 -2.62 29.09
CA PHE A 433 2.53 -2.23 30.34
C PHE A 433 1.52 -2.02 31.48
N LEU A 434 0.36 -1.39 31.25
CA LEU A 434 -0.65 -1.18 32.27
C LEU A 434 -1.34 -2.50 32.69
N MET A 435 -1.40 -3.49 31.84
CA MET A 435 -1.83 -4.85 32.23
C MET A 435 -0.84 -5.47 33.22
N PHE A 436 0.41 -5.02 33.19
CA PHE A 436 1.50 -5.49 34.04
C PHE A 436 1.80 -4.59 35.22
N VAL A 437 1.18 -3.40 35.31
CA VAL A 437 1.34 -2.42 36.39
C VAL A 437 -0.02 -2.06 36.98
N PRO A 438 -0.74 -2.98 37.63
CA PRO A 438 -2.00 -2.64 38.28
C PRO A 438 -1.83 -1.86 39.58
N PHE A 439 -0.63 -1.54 40.04
CA PHE A 439 -0.37 -0.95 41.33
C PHE A 439 0.73 0.14 41.31
N LEU A 440 0.52 1.18 40.56
CA LEU A 440 0.84 2.49 41.07
C LEU A 440 -0.42 2.97 41.80
N ASP A 441 -0.74 2.29 42.89
CA ASP A 441 -1.65 2.85 43.86
C ASP A 441 -0.93 4.09 44.44
N THR A 442 -1.50 5.21 44.07
CA THR A 442 -1.25 6.50 44.70
C THR A 442 -1.67 6.36 46.15
N GLY A 443 -0.70 6.03 47.02
CA GLY A 443 -0.83 6.35 48.43
C GLY A 443 -0.75 7.85 48.62
#